data_cb4c7b63c7ea20033a2c1c151e116fba
#
_entry.id   cb4c7b63c7ea20033a2c1c151e116fba
#
_cell.length_a   1.000
_cell.length_b   1.000
_cell.length_c   1.000
_cell.angle_alpha   90.00
_cell.angle_beta   90.00
_cell.angle_gamma   90.00
#
_symmetry.space_group_name_H-M   'P 1'
#
loop_
_entity.id
_entity.type
_entity.pdbx_description
1 polymer ?
#
loop_
_entity_poly.entity_id
_entity_poly.type
_entity_poly.pdbx_seq_one_letter_code
_entity_poly.pdbx_strand_id
1 'polypeptide(L)'
;NMKILRKNGQFESQYLKKTVNSPIRLVYAGGIYLDRWKTLKVLADAIRAINVDGVKMVLDIYTNNLLNDKMQQAINDGVSSRVHKAVSMVELMEIYHHSDVALHVEAFDVTNRHIVRMSFSTKIIDCMDSGCAVMAICDEKQAGGAYLRRNGCAICINDLSEVAHVLRNILDNPLLLIDYQHKAFEVGRKYHLQKNITRDLIQDFESIEKIKKL
;
A
#
# COMPACT_ATOMS: atom_id res chain seq x y z
N ASN A 1 8.08 -10.18 -7.22
CA ASN A 1 8.87 -11.13 -6.42
C ASN A 1 9.33 -10.42 -5.16
N MET A 2 8.83 -10.85 -4.03
CA MET A 2 9.24 -10.34 -2.73
C MET A 2 10.69 -10.73 -2.45
N LYS A 3 11.56 -9.73 -2.30
CA LYS A 3 12.92 -9.90 -1.82
C LYS A 3 12.90 -9.52 -0.35
N ILE A 4 13.04 -10.48 0.54
CA ILE A 4 13.14 -10.15 1.97
C ILE A 4 14.46 -9.40 2.16
N LEU A 5 14.36 -8.07 2.24
CA LEU A 5 15.51 -7.18 2.47
C LEU A 5 15.91 -7.14 3.96
N ARG A 6 15.17 -7.80 4.83
CA ARG A 6 15.42 -7.82 6.26
C ARG A 6 16.40 -8.91 6.64
N LYS A 7 17.37 -8.55 7.47
CA LYS A 7 18.27 -9.52 8.09
C LYS A 7 17.44 -10.59 8.82
N ASN A 8 17.65 -11.85 8.48
CA ASN A 8 17.11 -13.05 9.10
C ASN A 8 15.62 -13.36 8.89
N GLY A 9 14.92 -12.70 7.98
CA GLY A 9 13.52 -13.01 7.65
C GLY A 9 12.54 -12.91 8.84
N GLN A 10 12.90 -12.20 9.90
CA GLN A 10 12.04 -11.94 11.05
C GLN A 10 11.26 -10.65 10.84
N PHE A 11 9.97 -10.72 11.16
CA PHE A 11 9.11 -9.55 11.19
C PHE A 11 9.43 -8.70 12.43
N GLU A 12 9.81 -7.44 12.21
CA GLU A 12 9.88 -6.44 13.27
C GLU A 12 8.84 -5.37 12.99
N SER A 13 7.83 -5.25 13.85
CA SER A 13 6.88 -4.16 13.74
C SER A 13 7.58 -2.82 13.99
N GLN A 14 7.48 -1.93 13.03
CA GLN A 14 8.09 -0.59 13.13
C GLN A 14 7.27 0.34 14.04
N TYR A 15 5.96 0.06 14.14
CA TYR A 15 5.08 0.86 14.99
C TYR A 15 5.49 0.81 16.46
N LEU A 16 6.00 -0.34 16.95
CA LEU A 16 6.49 -0.47 18.33
C LEU A 16 7.72 0.41 18.63
N LYS A 17 8.41 0.92 17.60
CA LYS A 17 9.60 1.80 17.74
C LYS A 17 9.25 3.29 17.77
N LYS A 18 7.97 3.65 17.54
CA LYS A 18 7.55 5.06 17.52
C LYS A 18 7.34 5.64 18.91
N THR A 19 7.72 6.90 19.05
CA THR A 19 7.35 7.71 20.21
C THR A 19 5.84 7.99 20.19
N VAL A 20 5.20 8.00 21.36
CA VAL A 20 3.76 8.14 21.56
C VAL A 20 3.12 9.36 20.86
N ASN A 21 3.91 10.36 20.47
CA ASN A 21 3.44 11.63 19.87
C ASN A 21 3.83 11.79 18.38
N SER A 22 4.32 10.74 17.72
CA SER A 22 4.64 10.84 16.30
C SER A 22 3.39 10.66 15.43
N PRO A 23 3.19 11.48 14.39
CA PRO A 23 2.05 11.31 13.49
C PRO A 23 2.12 9.96 12.74
N ILE A 24 0.97 9.36 12.48
CA ILE A 24 0.87 8.17 11.64
C ILE A 24 1.21 8.57 10.20
N ARG A 25 2.18 7.87 9.60
CA ARG A 25 2.67 8.16 8.25
C ARG A 25 2.10 7.17 7.24
N LEU A 26 1.39 7.70 6.24
CA LEU A 26 0.88 6.96 5.10
C LEU A 26 1.74 7.29 3.89
N VAL A 27 2.14 6.28 3.13
CA VAL A 27 2.96 6.45 1.91
C VAL A 27 2.28 5.84 0.71
N TYR A 28 2.16 6.64 -0.34
CA TYR A 28 1.82 6.20 -1.68
C TYR A 28 3.03 6.37 -2.60
N ALA A 29 3.46 5.29 -3.26
CA ALA A 29 4.52 5.35 -4.27
C ALA A 29 4.00 4.84 -5.61
N GLY A 30 3.83 5.74 -6.59
CA GLY A 30 3.35 5.32 -7.91
C GLY A 30 2.76 6.38 -8.78
N GLY A 31 2.27 5.95 -9.95
CA GLY A 31 1.59 6.84 -10.89
C GLY A 31 0.23 7.28 -10.37
N ILE A 32 -0.08 8.56 -10.57
CA ILE A 32 -1.37 9.18 -10.21
C ILE A 32 -2.29 9.36 -11.42
N TYR A 33 -1.91 8.83 -12.59
CA TYR A 33 -2.73 8.76 -13.79
C TYR A 33 -3.97 7.86 -13.58
N LEU A 34 -4.86 7.79 -14.57
CA LEU A 34 -6.15 7.09 -14.45
C LEU A 34 -6.97 7.59 -13.26
N ASP A 35 -6.94 8.89 -13.00
CA ASP A 35 -7.71 9.55 -11.92
C ASP A 35 -7.42 9.06 -10.47
N ARG A 36 -6.34 8.32 -10.24
CA ARG A 36 -5.91 7.94 -8.88
C ARG A 36 -5.69 9.14 -7.97
N TRP A 37 -5.29 10.29 -8.53
CA TRP A 37 -5.16 11.53 -7.78
C TRP A 37 -6.47 11.97 -7.11
N LYS A 38 -7.65 11.64 -7.68
CA LYS A 38 -8.95 11.95 -7.08
C LYS A 38 -9.19 11.14 -5.81
N THR A 39 -8.79 9.88 -5.80
CA THR A 39 -8.83 9.02 -4.60
C THR A 39 -7.85 9.52 -3.54
N LEU A 40 -6.62 9.87 -3.95
CA LEU A 40 -5.63 10.49 -3.06
C LEU A 40 -6.11 11.83 -2.50
N LYS A 41 -6.88 12.62 -3.28
CA LYS A 41 -7.51 13.85 -2.79
C LYS A 41 -8.48 13.57 -1.65
N VAL A 42 -9.36 12.56 -1.77
CA VAL A 42 -10.29 12.19 -0.70
C VAL A 42 -9.53 11.81 0.57
N LEU A 43 -8.45 11.06 0.43
CA LEU A 43 -7.59 10.68 1.55
C LEU A 43 -6.91 11.92 2.17
N ALA A 44 -6.36 12.82 1.36
CA ALA A 44 -5.73 14.06 1.82
C ALA A 44 -6.72 14.99 2.54
N ASP A 45 -7.94 15.12 2.01
CA ASP A 45 -9.00 15.93 2.64
C ASP A 45 -9.41 15.34 4.00
N ALA A 46 -9.53 14.01 4.11
CA ALA A 46 -9.85 13.35 5.37
C ALA A 46 -8.73 13.52 6.41
N ILE A 47 -7.46 13.41 6.01
CA ILE A 47 -6.31 13.66 6.89
C ILE A 47 -6.27 15.11 7.34
N ARG A 48 -6.52 16.06 6.44
CA ARG A 48 -6.59 17.50 6.76
C ARG A 48 -7.68 17.79 7.80
N ALA A 49 -8.85 17.17 7.65
CA ALA A 49 -9.95 17.29 8.62
C ALA A 49 -9.61 16.66 9.99
N ILE A 50 -8.77 15.64 10.04
CA ILE A 50 -8.28 15.03 11.27
C ILE A 50 -7.24 15.92 11.96
N ASN A 51 -6.43 16.63 11.20
CA ASN A 51 -5.30 17.42 11.67
C ASN A 51 -5.66 18.83 12.17
N VAL A 52 -6.94 19.17 12.33
CA VAL A 52 -7.40 20.51 12.76
C VAL A 52 -6.73 20.95 14.07
N ASP A 53 -6.60 20.02 15.03
CA ASP A 53 -6.01 20.28 16.35
C ASP A 53 -4.57 19.77 16.47
N GLY A 54 -3.79 19.84 15.41
CA GLY A 54 -2.42 19.35 15.34
C GLY A 54 -2.23 18.18 14.39
N VAL A 55 -0.98 17.95 13.98
CA VAL A 55 -0.64 16.94 12.99
C VAL A 55 -0.66 15.54 13.62
N LYS A 56 -1.71 14.77 13.34
CA LYS A 56 -1.92 13.39 13.81
C LYS A 56 -1.61 12.35 12.74
N MET A 57 -1.79 12.72 11.46
CA MET A 57 -1.49 11.88 10.30
C MET A 57 -0.80 12.68 9.20
N VAL A 58 0.02 12.02 8.39
CA VAL A 58 0.70 12.63 7.22
C VAL A 58 0.64 11.67 6.05
N LEU A 59 0.29 12.18 4.87
CA LEU A 59 0.32 11.46 3.61
C LEU A 59 1.51 11.93 2.75
N ASP A 60 2.46 11.06 2.50
CA ASP A 60 3.57 11.30 1.57
C ASP A 60 3.31 10.58 0.24
N ILE A 61 3.29 11.31 -0.88
CA ILE A 61 2.99 10.82 -2.22
C ILE A 61 4.24 10.93 -3.09
N TYR A 62 4.81 9.80 -3.49
CA TYR A 62 5.98 9.71 -4.37
C TYR A 62 5.55 9.35 -5.79
N THR A 63 5.78 10.26 -6.75
CA THR A 63 5.32 10.07 -8.13
C THR A 63 6.26 10.71 -9.16
N ASN A 64 6.34 10.09 -10.37
CA ASN A 64 7.00 10.69 -11.54
C ASN A 64 6.04 11.51 -12.42
N ASN A 65 4.74 11.52 -12.10
CA ASN A 65 3.79 12.27 -12.90
C ASN A 65 3.93 13.77 -12.65
N LEU A 66 3.82 14.54 -13.71
CA LEU A 66 3.67 15.98 -13.60
C LEU A 66 2.26 16.30 -13.08
N LEU A 67 2.21 17.16 -12.07
CA LEU A 67 0.96 17.65 -11.51
C LEU A 67 0.62 18.99 -12.18
N ASN A 68 -0.61 19.12 -12.64
CA ASN A 68 -1.15 20.46 -12.94
C ASN A 68 -1.57 21.17 -11.65
N ASP A 69 -1.85 22.47 -11.73
CA ASP A 69 -2.18 23.31 -10.56
C ASP A 69 -3.35 22.76 -9.76
N LYS A 70 -4.38 22.23 -10.44
CA LYS A 70 -5.54 21.61 -9.78
C LYS A 70 -5.17 20.38 -8.95
N MET A 71 -4.34 19.50 -9.50
CA MET A 71 -3.85 18.32 -8.77
C MET A 71 -2.96 18.74 -7.61
N GLN A 72 -2.03 19.68 -7.86
CA GLN A 72 -1.12 20.19 -6.84
C GLN A 72 -1.89 20.75 -5.63
N GLN A 73 -2.86 21.62 -5.86
CA GLN A 73 -3.70 22.19 -4.81
C GLN A 73 -4.55 21.14 -4.07
N ALA A 74 -4.96 20.08 -4.78
CA ALA A 74 -5.84 19.06 -4.22
C ALA A 74 -5.12 18.10 -3.26
N ILE A 75 -3.85 17.73 -3.55
CA ILE A 75 -3.14 16.65 -2.85
C ILE A 75 -1.82 17.07 -2.19
N ASN A 76 -1.48 18.37 -2.20
CA ASN A 76 -0.23 18.87 -1.62
C ASN A 76 -0.49 20.17 -0.86
N ASP A 77 -0.73 20.08 0.45
CA ASP A 77 -0.86 21.26 1.33
C ASP A 77 0.46 21.53 2.11
N GLY A 78 1.47 20.69 1.92
CA GLY A 78 2.78 20.80 2.56
C GLY A 78 2.82 20.39 4.03
N VAL A 79 1.69 20.11 4.66
CA VAL A 79 1.57 19.76 6.08
C VAL A 79 0.95 18.38 6.26
N SER A 80 -0.33 18.23 5.89
CA SER A 80 -1.08 16.97 6.02
C SER A 80 -0.84 16.02 4.87
N SER A 81 -0.56 16.56 3.67
CA SER A 81 -0.21 15.79 2.49
C SER A 81 0.89 16.49 1.70
N ARG A 82 1.86 15.71 1.23
CA ARG A 82 3.05 16.21 0.54
C ARG A 82 3.32 15.36 -0.68
N VAL A 83 3.63 16.03 -1.80
CA VAL A 83 4.01 15.37 -3.05
C VAL A 83 5.50 15.50 -3.26
N HIS A 84 6.14 14.37 -3.53
CA HIS A 84 7.56 14.22 -3.76
C HIS A 84 7.82 13.63 -5.15
N LYS A 85 9.00 13.89 -5.70
CA LYS A 85 9.49 13.14 -6.87
C LYS A 85 9.65 11.67 -6.51
N ALA A 86 9.44 10.79 -7.48
CA ALA A 86 9.72 9.38 -7.25
C ALA A 86 11.21 9.18 -6.95
N VAL A 87 11.47 8.21 -6.11
CA VAL A 87 12.78 7.85 -5.61
C VAL A 87 13.19 6.46 -6.10
N SER A 88 14.44 6.10 -5.92
CA SER A 88 14.92 4.74 -6.18
C SER A 88 14.25 3.72 -5.24
N MET A 89 14.30 2.43 -5.60
CA MET A 89 13.76 1.37 -4.75
C MET A 89 14.45 1.32 -3.36
N VAL A 90 15.74 1.60 -3.30
CA VAL A 90 16.50 1.62 -2.04
C VAL A 90 16.00 2.73 -1.12
N GLU A 91 15.88 3.94 -1.66
CA GLU A 91 15.33 5.08 -0.92
C GLU A 91 13.87 4.85 -0.51
N LEU A 92 13.06 4.23 -1.39
CA LEU A 92 11.67 3.90 -1.06
C LEU A 92 11.57 2.92 0.11
N MET A 93 12.45 1.94 0.18
CA MET A 93 12.49 1.01 1.32
C MET A 93 12.85 1.73 2.63
N GLU A 94 13.78 2.69 2.61
CA GLU A 94 14.07 3.53 3.77
C GLU A 94 12.85 4.39 4.18
N ILE A 95 12.13 4.94 3.20
CA ILE A 95 10.89 5.70 3.45
C ILE A 95 9.85 4.81 4.13
N TYR A 96 9.66 3.58 3.62
CA TYR A 96 8.75 2.61 4.24
C TYR A 96 9.19 2.26 5.67
N HIS A 97 10.49 2.17 5.96
CA HIS A 97 11.01 1.96 7.31
C HIS A 97 10.60 3.04 8.31
N HIS A 98 10.31 4.23 7.84
CA HIS A 98 9.87 5.37 8.65
C HIS A 98 8.37 5.65 8.51
N SER A 99 7.61 4.71 7.95
CA SER A 99 6.17 4.84 7.67
C SER A 99 5.38 3.73 8.36
N ASP A 100 4.08 3.94 8.52
CA ASP A 100 3.18 2.99 9.18
C ASP A 100 2.27 2.26 8.21
N VAL A 101 1.87 2.96 7.13
CA VAL A 101 0.90 2.46 6.16
C VAL A 101 1.43 2.63 4.74
N ALA A 102 1.50 1.54 4.00
CA ALA A 102 1.79 1.53 2.56
C ALA A 102 0.48 1.43 1.77
N LEU A 103 0.30 2.31 0.79
CA LEU A 103 -0.97 2.49 0.10
C LEU A 103 -1.01 1.81 -1.28
N HIS A 104 -2.05 1.04 -1.52
CA HIS A 104 -2.53 0.65 -2.84
C HIS A 104 -3.78 1.45 -3.18
N VAL A 105 -3.72 2.31 -4.19
CA VAL A 105 -4.81 3.23 -4.54
C VAL A 105 -5.18 3.08 -6.01
N GLU A 106 -6.48 2.98 -6.29
CA GLU A 106 -7.05 2.98 -7.63
C GLU A 106 -8.19 4.01 -7.73
N ALA A 107 -8.60 4.30 -8.97
CA ALA A 107 -9.71 5.22 -9.23
C ALA A 107 -11.08 4.55 -9.02
N PHE A 108 -12.08 5.37 -8.71
CA PHE A 108 -13.46 4.93 -8.48
C PHE A 108 -14.43 5.31 -9.61
N ASP A 109 -14.01 6.06 -10.60
CA ASP A 109 -14.85 6.35 -11.77
C ASP A 109 -15.07 5.09 -12.62
N VAL A 110 -16.21 5.02 -13.30
CA VAL A 110 -16.65 3.82 -14.04
C VAL A 110 -15.63 3.40 -15.08
N THR A 111 -15.07 4.33 -15.85
CA THR A 111 -14.14 4.04 -16.96
C THR A 111 -12.84 3.42 -16.44
N ASN A 112 -12.21 4.06 -15.47
CA ASN A 112 -10.93 3.60 -14.93
C ASN A 112 -11.09 2.30 -14.12
N ARG A 113 -12.21 2.11 -13.40
CA ARG A 113 -12.51 0.83 -12.73
C ARG A 113 -12.53 -0.34 -13.70
N HIS A 114 -13.12 -0.17 -14.90
CA HIS A 114 -13.10 -1.21 -15.93
C HIS A 114 -11.68 -1.50 -16.44
N ILE A 115 -10.89 -0.46 -16.68
CA ILE A 115 -9.50 -0.60 -17.16
C ILE A 115 -8.63 -1.38 -16.17
N VAL A 116 -8.71 -1.07 -14.87
CA VAL A 116 -7.85 -1.68 -13.85
C VAL A 116 -8.42 -2.95 -13.22
N ARG A 117 -9.64 -3.35 -13.56
CA ARG A 117 -10.36 -4.44 -12.90
C ARG A 117 -9.57 -5.74 -12.79
N MET A 118 -8.92 -6.15 -13.88
CA MET A 118 -8.14 -7.39 -13.95
C MET A 118 -6.65 -7.17 -13.66
N SER A 119 -6.24 -5.94 -13.37
CA SER A 119 -4.84 -5.62 -13.09
C SER A 119 -4.45 -6.03 -11.68
N PHE A 120 -3.37 -6.79 -11.56
CA PHE A 120 -2.70 -7.03 -10.30
C PHE A 120 -1.44 -6.14 -10.23
N SER A 121 -1.48 -5.12 -9.40
CA SER A 121 -0.35 -4.19 -9.28
C SER A 121 0.83 -4.84 -8.59
N THR A 122 2.00 -4.80 -9.22
CA THR A 122 3.27 -5.30 -8.63
C THR A 122 3.65 -4.57 -7.33
N LYS A 123 3.18 -3.34 -7.14
CA LYS A 123 3.38 -2.55 -5.91
C LYS A 123 2.74 -3.17 -4.67
N ILE A 124 1.71 -4.01 -4.83
CA ILE A 124 1.12 -4.75 -3.71
C ILE A 124 2.20 -5.59 -3.02
N ILE A 125 3.08 -6.21 -3.81
CA ILE A 125 4.17 -7.03 -3.28
C ILE A 125 5.19 -6.15 -2.54
N ASP A 126 5.52 -4.97 -3.08
CA ASP A 126 6.41 -4.01 -2.41
C ASP A 126 5.80 -3.50 -1.10
N CYS A 127 4.49 -3.23 -1.08
CA CYS A 127 3.76 -2.87 0.14
C CYS A 127 3.81 -3.99 1.19
N MET A 128 3.66 -5.26 0.80
CA MET A 128 3.75 -6.40 1.71
C MET A 128 5.17 -6.60 2.26
N ASP A 129 6.20 -6.30 1.47
CA ASP A 129 7.62 -6.41 1.88
C ASP A 129 8.08 -5.21 2.71
N SER A 130 7.36 -4.09 2.65
CA SER A 130 7.72 -2.83 3.29
C SER A 130 7.79 -2.90 4.82
N GLY A 131 7.01 -3.79 5.42
CA GLY A 131 6.78 -3.87 6.87
C GLY A 131 5.77 -2.87 7.40
N CYS A 132 5.13 -2.09 6.52
CA CYS A 132 3.99 -1.26 6.86
C CYS A 132 2.70 -2.09 6.88
N ALA A 133 1.66 -1.57 7.54
CA ALA A 133 0.31 -2.04 7.28
C ALA A 133 -0.07 -1.70 5.84
N VAL A 134 -0.66 -2.64 5.12
CA VAL A 134 -1.16 -2.36 3.76
C VAL A 134 -2.58 -1.80 3.85
N MET A 135 -2.82 -0.66 3.19
CA MET A 135 -4.17 -0.13 3.02
C MET A 135 -4.50 -0.07 1.53
N ALA A 136 -5.61 -0.68 1.13
CA ALA A 136 -6.11 -0.70 -0.24
C ALA A 136 -7.37 0.15 -0.37
N ILE A 137 -7.31 1.21 -1.19
CA ILE A 137 -8.44 2.08 -1.49
C ILE A 137 -8.79 1.89 -2.97
N CYS A 138 -9.72 0.99 -3.25
CA CYS A 138 -10.08 0.59 -4.60
C CYS A 138 -11.45 -0.09 -4.65
N ASP A 139 -12.03 -0.18 -5.85
CA ASP A 139 -13.27 -0.93 -6.07
C ASP A 139 -13.12 -2.39 -5.59
N GLU A 140 -14.20 -2.95 -5.04
CA GLU A 140 -14.20 -4.31 -4.48
C GLU A 140 -13.84 -5.40 -5.51
N LYS A 141 -14.11 -5.16 -6.80
CA LYS A 141 -13.89 -6.09 -7.92
C LYS A 141 -12.52 -5.94 -8.57
N GLN A 142 -11.71 -4.95 -8.12
CA GLN A 142 -10.34 -4.79 -8.60
C GLN A 142 -9.49 -5.98 -8.12
N ALA A 143 -8.78 -6.64 -9.04
CA ALA A 143 -8.11 -7.92 -8.76
C ALA A 143 -7.12 -7.87 -7.58
N GLY A 144 -6.31 -6.80 -7.49
CA GLY A 144 -5.36 -6.63 -6.39
C GLY A 144 -6.06 -6.39 -5.04
N GLY A 145 -7.07 -5.53 -5.00
CA GLY A 145 -7.87 -5.27 -3.79
C GLY A 145 -8.64 -6.51 -3.34
N ALA A 146 -9.27 -7.23 -4.28
CA ALA A 146 -9.95 -8.49 -4.00
C ALA A 146 -9.01 -9.56 -3.43
N TYR A 147 -7.77 -9.62 -3.94
CA TYR A 147 -6.72 -10.51 -3.43
C TYR A 147 -6.36 -10.14 -1.98
N LEU A 148 -6.08 -8.88 -1.70
CA LEU A 148 -5.72 -8.39 -0.36
C LEU A 148 -6.82 -8.68 0.65
N ARG A 149 -8.09 -8.44 0.28
CA ARG A 149 -9.26 -8.70 1.11
C ARG A 149 -9.43 -10.18 1.40
N ARG A 150 -9.40 -11.03 0.37
CA ARG A 150 -9.56 -12.49 0.53
C ARG A 150 -8.52 -13.09 1.46
N ASN A 151 -7.30 -12.55 1.47
CA ASN A 151 -6.23 -13.00 2.37
C ASN A 151 -6.25 -12.29 3.73
N GLY A 152 -7.15 -11.33 3.98
CA GLY A 152 -7.26 -10.60 5.24
C GLY A 152 -6.01 -9.81 5.64
N CYS A 153 -5.19 -9.42 4.65
CA CYS A 153 -3.86 -8.87 4.87
C CYS A 153 -3.72 -7.37 4.57
N ALA A 154 -4.84 -6.67 4.41
CA ALA A 154 -4.87 -5.22 4.22
C ALA A 154 -6.12 -4.61 4.82
N ILE A 155 -6.05 -3.34 5.19
CA ILE A 155 -7.19 -2.49 5.47
C ILE A 155 -7.80 -2.11 4.12
N CYS A 156 -8.99 -2.65 3.80
CA CYS A 156 -9.63 -2.46 2.49
C CYS A 156 -10.77 -1.46 2.60
N ILE A 157 -10.71 -0.39 1.82
CA ILE A 157 -11.72 0.66 1.68
C ILE A 157 -12.28 0.58 0.27
N ASN A 158 -13.56 0.24 0.14
CA ASN A 158 -14.22 0.05 -1.16
C ASN A 158 -15.21 1.17 -1.49
N ASP A 159 -15.49 2.03 -0.54
CA ASP A 159 -16.29 3.23 -0.70
C ASP A 159 -15.51 4.43 -0.15
N LEU A 160 -15.38 5.47 -0.97
CA LEU A 160 -14.65 6.68 -0.59
C LEU A 160 -15.28 7.41 0.60
N SER A 161 -16.57 7.24 0.86
CA SER A 161 -17.24 7.80 2.03
C SER A 161 -16.76 7.22 3.36
N GLU A 162 -16.18 6.02 3.34
CA GLU A 162 -15.65 5.34 4.54
C GLU A 162 -14.25 5.81 4.94
N VAL A 163 -13.52 6.50 4.05
CA VAL A 163 -12.11 6.88 4.28
C VAL A 163 -11.94 7.60 5.61
N ALA A 164 -12.74 8.62 5.89
CA ALA A 164 -12.61 9.40 7.12
C ALA A 164 -12.90 8.57 8.38
N HIS A 165 -13.86 7.65 8.31
CA HIS A 165 -14.20 6.76 9.41
C HIS A 165 -13.06 5.77 9.70
N VAL A 166 -12.51 5.14 8.67
CA VAL A 166 -11.39 4.19 8.81
C VAL A 166 -10.14 4.86 9.38
N LEU A 167 -9.82 6.08 8.93
CA LEU A 167 -8.67 6.82 9.47
C LEU A 167 -8.86 7.17 10.96
N ARG A 168 -10.06 7.56 11.39
CA ARG A 168 -10.36 7.81 12.81
C ARG A 168 -10.22 6.53 13.62
N ASN A 169 -10.75 5.40 13.13
CA ASN A 169 -10.61 4.11 13.82
C ASN A 169 -9.14 3.70 14.01
N ILE A 170 -8.27 3.98 13.02
CA ILE A 170 -6.82 3.75 13.15
C ILE A 170 -6.21 4.64 14.23
N LEU A 171 -6.63 5.90 14.35
CA LEU A 171 -6.16 6.81 15.41
C LEU A 171 -6.60 6.35 16.80
N ASP A 172 -7.84 5.90 16.90
CA ASP A 172 -8.42 5.44 18.17
C ASP A 172 -7.83 4.08 18.60
N ASN A 173 -7.44 3.25 17.62
CA ASN A 173 -6.84 1.93 17.85
C ASN A 173 -5.60 1.69 16.97
N PRO A 174 -4.47 2.35 17.23
CA PRO A 174 -3.27 2.24 16.42
C PRO A 174 -2.62 0.84 16.45
N LEU A 175 -2.92 0.01 17.44
CA LEU A 175 -2.46 -1.39 17.49
C LEU A 175 -2.98 -2.22 16.31
N LEU A 176 -4.09 -1.80 15.69
CA LEU A 176 -4.60 -2.39 14.45
C LEU A 176 -3.55 -2.42 13.34
N LEU A 177 -2.68 -1.42 13.26
CA LEU A 177 -1.61 -1.37 12.26
C LEU A 177 -0.61 -2.51 12.44
N ILE A 178 -0.28 -2.88 13.68
CA ILE A 178 0.66 -3.98 13.97
C ILE A 178 0.10 -5.30 13.44
N ASP A 179 -1.18 -5.57 13.65
CA ASP A 179 -1.85 -6.77 13.16
C ASP A 179 -1.80 -6.86 11.63
N TYR A 180 -2.12 -5.76 10.94
CA TYR A 180 -2.07 -5.72 9.47
C TYR A 180 -0.65 -5.72 8.90
N GLN A 181 0.33 -5.14 9.58
CA GLN A 181 1.75 -5.27 9.22
C GLN A 181 2.17 -6.74 9.21
N HIS A 182 1.86 -7.46 10.30
CA HIS A 182 2.19 -8.89 10.41
C HIS A 182 1.47 -9.73 9.34
N LYS A 183 0.16 -9.54 9.17
CA LYS A 183 -0.64 -10.27 8.18
C LYS A 183 -0.14 -10.04 6.75
N ALA A 184 0.17 -8.79 6.39
CA ALA A 184 0.69 -8.46 5.06
C ALA A 184 2.03 -9.17 4.80
N PHE A 185 2.94 -9.10 5.76
CA PHE A 185 4.25 -9.75 5.65
C PHE A 185 4.12 -11.28 5.51
N GLU A 186 3.32 -11.94 6.34
CA GLU A 186 3.15 -13.39 6.29
C GLU A 186 2.51 -13.87 4.98
N VAL A 187 1.50 -13.16 4.47
CA VAL A 187 0.88 -13.46 3.17
C VAL A 187 1.89 -13.25 2.04
N GLY A 188 2.64 -12.14 2.07
CA GLY A 188 3.71 -11.88 1.11
C GLY A 188 4.78 -12.95 1.13
N ARG A 189 5.25 -13.34 2.30
CA ARG A 189 6.25 -14.41 2.47
C ARG A 189 5.75 -15.76 1.97
N LYS A 190 4.48 -16.07 2.21
CA LYS A 190 3.88 -17.34 1.81
C LYS A 190 3.75 -17.47 0.28
N TYR A 191 3.26 -16.42 -0.40
CA TYR A 191 2.85 -16.52 -1.79
C TYR A 191 3.78 -15.79 -2.78
N HIS A 192 4.59 -14.84 -2.32
CA HIS A 192 5.37 -13.96 -3.20
C HIS A 192 6.88 -14.04 -2.97
N LEU A 193 7.35 -14.91 -2.07
CA LEU A 193 8.78 -15.07 -1.85
C LEU A 193 9.44 -15.67 -3.10
N GLN A 194 10.43 -14.98 -3.67
CA GLN A 194 11.06 -15.34 -4.93
C GLN A 194 11.56 -16.80 -4.95
N LYS A 195 12.23 -17.26 -3.88
CA LYS A 195 12.73 -18.63 -3.82
C LYS A 195 11.63 -19.69 -3.87
N ASN A 196 10.45 -19.40 -3.30
CA ASN A 196 9.32 -20.34 -3.32
C ASN A 196 8.73 -20.42 -4.74
N ILE A 197 8.52 -19.25 -5.39
CA ILE A 197 8.03 -19.20 -6.77
C ILE A 197 8.99 -19.91 -7.71
N THR A 198 10.31 -19.70 -7.57
CA THR A 198 11.32 -20.37 -8.40
C THR A 198 11.30 -21.88 -8.21
N ARG A 199 11.22 -22.33 -6.96
CA ARG A 199 11.13 -23.79 -6.66
C ARG A 199 9.87 -24.41 -7.29
N ASP A 200 8.73 -23.78 -7.11
CA ASP A 200 7.43 -24.28 -7.58
C ASP A 200 7.42 -24.35 -9.12
N LEU A 201 7.96 -23.31 -9.80
CA LEU A 201 8.16 -23.33 -11.26
C LEU A 201 9.06 -24.47 -11.73
N ILE A 202 10.18 -24.71 -11.07
CA ILE A 202 11.09 -25.82 -11.42
C ILE A 202 10.35 -27.16 -11.28
N GLN A 203 9.61 -27.37 -10.19
CA GLN A 203 8.83 -28.59 -9.99
C GLN A 203 7.77 -28.80 -11.07
N ASP A 204 7.09 -27.73 -11.49
CA ASP A 204 6.11 -27.78 -12.58
C ASP A 204 6.75 -28.19 -13.90
N PHE A 205 7.91 -27.61 -14.25
CA PHE A 205 8.65 -28.01 -15.46
C PHE A 205 9.11 -29.46 -15.42
N GLU A 206 9.66 -29.91 -14.30
CA GLU A 206 10.09 -31.30 -14.15
C GLU A 206 8.92 -32.29 -14.27
N SER A 207 7.73 -31.91 -13.79
CA SER A 207 6.51 -32.71 -13.91
C SER A 207 6.06 -32.87 -15.36
N ILE A 208 6.13 -31.79 -16.15
CA ILE A 208 5.78 -31.78 -17.57
C ILE A 208 6.76 -32.65 -18.38
N GLU A 209 8.05 -32.62 -18.06
CA GLU A 209 9.04 -33.46 -18.73
C GLU A 209 8.80 -34.96 -18.49
N LYS A 210 8.36 -35.32 -17.27
CA LYS A 210 8.00 -36.72 -16.96
C LYS A 210 6.80 -37.20 -17.74
N ILE A 211 5.79 -36.36 -17.94
CA ILE A 211 4.59 -36.69 -18.73
C ILE A 211 4.95 -36.92 -20.22
N LYS A 212 5.91 -36.14 -20.77
CA LYS A 212 6.33 -36.33 -22.19
C LYS A 212 7.17 -37.60 -22.44
N LYS A 213 7.63 -38.25 -21.40
CA LYS A 213 8.44 -39.49 -21.50
C LYS A 213 7.59 -40.75 -21.31
N LEU A 214 6.29 -40.64 -21.06
CA LEU A 214 5.28 -41.69 -21.04
C LEU A 214 4.53 -41.77 -22.38
#